data_8c0170518bf6e821edaa25c8d1eb21b8
#
_entry.id   8c0170518bf6e821edaa25c8d1eb21b8
#
_cell.length_a   1.000
_cell.length_b   1.000
_cell.length_c   1.000
_cell.angle_alpha   90.00
_cell.angle_beta   90.00
_cell.angle_gamma   90.00
#
_symmetry.space_group_name_H-M   'P 1'
#
loop_
_entity.id
_entity.type
_entity.pdbx_description
1 polymer ?
#
loop_
_entity_poly.entity_id
_entity_poly.type
_entity_poly.pdbx_seq_one_letter_code
_entity_poly.pdbx_strand_id
1 'polypeptide(L)'
;MRDILRETDKTVEIQILYVYGGNNKEMIKIAILDDEEEALEKEEQITRQYFYSKKVECEITLYQSSEWFLLGLKEEKFDLYILDAEMPGKNGIEVAREIRKLYPELIIIYITNHLNYAVEAYEVNTYRYIPKDQLKDRLYLTYDALLPALMAREEKYYIIKKRSEIEKIAYSDIFYVKKEGKNVVFVHRNGETSIRESLSTIEKELNSKDFIIVDRGYLANIKHVMKMIEKNMVKNY
;
A
#
# COMPACT_ATOMS: atom_id res chain seq x y z
N MET A 1 1.98 -3.41 25.89
CA MET A 1 2.67 -4.61 26.40
C MET A 1 3.86 -4.84 25.49
N ARG A 2 5.06 -4.99 26.03
CA ARG A 2 6.28 -5.22 25.23
C ARG A 2 6.59 -6.72 25.30
N ASP A 3 6.46 -7.42 24.19
CA ASP A 3 6.97 -8.79 24.13
C ASP A 3 8.37 -8.78 23.52
N ILE A 4 9.30 -9.35 24.28
CA ILE A 4 10.68 -9.58 23.85
C ILE A 4 10.77 -11.07 23.53
N LEU A 5 10.86 -11.40 22.25
CA LEU A 5 11.09 -12.78 21.83
C LEU A 5 12.56 -13.10 22.05
N ARG A 6 12.86 -13.99 23.02
CA ARG A 6 14.21 -14.49 23.28
C ARG A 6 14.27 -15.96 22.90
N GLU A 7 15.17 -16.31 22.03
CA GLU A 7 15.53 -17.69 21.77
C GLU A 7 17.00 -17.95 22.10
N THR A 8 17.24 -19.09 22.78
CA THR A 8 18.56 -19.56 23.23
C THR A 8 19.30 -20.18 22.06
N ASP A 9 20.20 -19.44 21.43
CA ASP A 9 21.37 -19.83 20.63
C ASP A 9 21.73 -19.02 19.41
N LYS A 10 20.87 -18.12 18.91
CA LYS A 10 21.21 -17.02 17.98
C LYS A 10 20.18 -15.92 18.19
N THR A 11 20.55 -14.89 18.93
CA THR A 11 19.59 -13.91 19.43
C THR A 11 19.28 -12.87 18.36
N VAL A 12 18.15 -13.04 17.66
CA VAL A 12 17.46 -11.93 17.03
C VAL A 12 16.50 -11.38 18.09
N GLU A 13 16.79 -10.20 18.61
CA GLU A 13 15.87 -9.54 19.54
C GLU A 13 14.91 -8.68 18.72
N ILE A 14 13.66 -9.15 18.60
CA ILE A 14 12.59 -8.40 17.92
C ILE A 14 11.80 -7.67 18.99
N GLN A 15 11.86 -6.36 18.98
CA GLN A 15 10.95 -5.55 19.79
C GLN A 15 9.70 -5.26 18.97
N ILE A 16 8.63 -5.98 19.24
CA ILE A 16 7.31 -5.70 18.70
C ILE A 16 6.63 -4.73 19.67
N LEU A 17 6.42 -3.51 19.22
CA LEU A 17 5.65 -2.55 20.00
C LEU A 17 4.17 -2.66 19.57
N TYR A 18 3.35 -3.15 20.50
CA TYR A 18 1.90 -3.04 20.33
C TYR A 18 1.48 -1.59 20.48
N VAL A 19 1.28 -0.90 19.38
CA VAL A 19 0.61 0.39 19.43
C VAL A 19 -0.89 0.12 19.49
N TYR A 20 -1.41 0.02 20.71
CA TYR A 20 -2.86 0.06 20.93
C TYR A 20 -3.38 1.42 20.43
N GLY A 21 -4.15 1.41 19.35
CA GLY A 21 -4.88 2.59 18.89
C GLY A 21 -4.27 3.36 17.71
N GLY A 22 -3.20 2.89 17.10
CA GLY A 22 -2.80 3.40 15.78
C GLY A 22 -3.63 2.71 14.70
N ASN A 23 -4.52 3.41 14.04
CA ASN A 23 -4.91 3.03 12.69
C ASN A 23 -3.61 3.01 11.89
N ASN A 24 -3.10 1.83 11.55
CA ASN A 24 -2.10 1.69 10.50
C ASN A 24 -2.80 2.06 9.19
N LYS A 25 -3.01 3.34 8.99
CA LYS A 25 -3.43 3.92 7.74
C LYS A 25 -2.28 3.70 6.77
N GLU A 26 -2.40 2.70 5.94
CA GLU A 26 -1.47 2.59 4.82
C GLU A 26 -1.56 3.89 4.03
N MET A 27 -0.42 4.46 3.75
CA MET A 27 -0.22 5.70 3.02
C MET A 27 -0.81 5.54 1.61
N ILE A 28 -1.65 6.49 1.18
CA ILE A 28 -2.20 6.50 -0.17
C ILE A 28 -1.09 6.87 -1.14
N LYS A 29 -0.84 6.02 -2.13
CA LYS A 29 0.18 6.26 -3.15
C LYS A 29 -0.43 6.90 -4.38
N ILE A 30 0.11 8.05 -4.77
CA ILE A 30 -0.39 8.87 -5.87
C ILE A 30 0.75 9.10 -6.86
N ALA A 31 0.52 8.80 -8.13
CA ALA A 31 1.41 9.18 -9.22
C ALA A 31 0.84 10.39 -9.96
N ILE A 32 1.65 11.40 -10.19
CA ILE A 32 1.30 12.58 -11.00
C ILE A 32 2.25 12.64 -12.20
N LEU A 33 1.69 12.74 -13.39
CA LEU A 33 2.42 12.81 -14.65
C LEU A 33 2.00 14.03 -15.44
N ASP A 34 2.91 14.98 -15.61
CA ASP A 34 2.76 16.19 -16.42
C ASP A 34 4.17 16.61 -16.90
N ASP A 35 4.35 17.03 -18.13
CA ASP A 35 5.66 17.44 -18.65
C ASP A 35 6.06 18.87 -18.23
N GLU A 36 5.09 19.66 -17.75
CA GLU A 36 5.31 21.02 -17.24
C GLU A 36 5.65 20.98 -15.74
N GLU A 37 6.87 21.37 -15.36
CA GLU A 37 7.34 21.38 -13.96
C GLU A 37 6.44 22.24 -13.05
N GLU A 38 6.03 23.42 -13.50
CA GLU A 38 5.14 24.32 -12.74
C GLU A 38 3.75 23.69 -12.49
N ALA A 39 3.24 22.90 -13.44
CA ALA A 39 1.99 22.17 -13.29
C ALA A 39 2.14 21.07 -12.24
N LEU A 40 3.20 20.27 -12.31
CA LEU A 40 3.51 19.23 -11.34
C LEU A 40 3.60 19.76 -9.90
N GLU A 41 4.35 20.85 -9.70
CA GLU A 41 4.49 21.49 -8.39
C GLU A 41 3.14 21.95 -7.82
N LYS A 42 2.32 22.56 -8.66
CA LYS A 42 0.99 23.04 -8.28
C LYS A 42 0.05 21.89 -7.93
N GLU A 43 0.04 20.84 -8.73
CA GLU A 43 -0.79 19.65 -8.53
C GLU A 43 -0.38 18.90 -7.26
N GLU A 44 0.92 18.74 -7.04
CA GLU A 44 1.46 18.17 -5.82
C GLU A 44 1.05 18.98 -4.58
N GLN A 45 1.24 20.30 -4.63
CA GLN A 45 0.92 21.17 -3.50
C GLN A 45 -0.56 21.09 -3.12
N ILE A 46 -1.46 21.16 -4.11
CA ILE A 46 -2.90 21.06 -3.89
C ILE A 46 -3.27 19.70 -3.32
N THR A 47 -2.69 18.63 -3.85
CA THR A 47 -2.92 17.25 -3.40
C THR A 47 -2.46 17.08 -1.96
N ARG A 48 -1.23 17.49 -1.62
CA ARG A 48 -0.71 17.43 -0.25
C ARG A 48 -1.57 18.23 0.73
N GLN A 49 -1.98 19.45 0.36
CA GLN A 49 -2.84 20.27 1.22
C GLN A 49 -4.18 19.60 1.51
N TYR A 50 -4.79 18.98 0.49
CA TYR A 50 -6.04 18.24 0.67
C TYR A 50 -5.88 17.09 1.67
N PHE A 51 -4.97 16.15 1.42
CA PHE A 51 -4.79 14.97 2.27
C PHE A 51 -4.33 15.33 3.69
N TYR A 52 -3.48 16.36 3.82
CA TYR A 52 -3.12 16.90 5.13
C TYR A 52 -4.33 17.42 5.91
N SER A 53 -5.22 18.17 5.24
CA SER A 53 -6.46 18.68 5.87
C SER A 53 -7.39 17.57 6.37
N LYS A 54 -7.37 16.41 5.72
CA LYS A 54 -8.15 15.23 6.09
C LYS A 54 -7.41 14.32 7.10
N LYS A 55 -6.18 14.66 7.50
CA LYS A 55 -5.30 13.84 8.35
C LYS A 55 -5.07 12.45 7.76
N VAL A 56 -4.90 12.37 6.45
CA VAL A 56 -4.59 11.18 5.68
C VAL A 56 -3.18 11.28 5.16
N GLU A 57 -2.35 10.28 5.43
CA GLU A 57 -1.00 10.21 4.89
C GLU A 57 -1.04 9.83 3.41
N CYS A 58 -0.22 10.51 2.59
CA CYS A 58 -0.06 10.19 1.18
C CYS A 58 1.41 10.31 0.76
N GLU A 59 1.82 9.42 -0.13
CA GLU A 59 3.08 9.48 -0.86
C GLU A 59 2.78 9.89 -2.30
N ILE A 60 3.48 10.92 -2.78
CA ILE A 60 3.29 11.44 -4.12
C ILE A 60 4.59 11.28 -4.89
N THR A 61 4.52 10.59 -6.02
CA THR A 61 5.62 10.44 -6.96
C THR A 61 5.32 11.24 -8.22
N LEU A 62 6.25 12.12 -8.59
CA LEU A 62 6.13 13.01 -9.75
C LEU A 62 6.89 12.45 -10.94
N TYR A 63 6.31 12.55 -12.12
CA TYR A 63 6.89 12.13 -13.38
C TYR A 63 6.76 13.25 -14.41
N GLN A 64 7.87 13.64 -15.04
CA GLN A 64 7.91 14.63 -16.11
C GLN A 64 7.91 14.02 -17.52
N SER A 65 7.96 12.69 -17.62
CA SER A 65 7.88 12.01 -18.91
C SER A 65 7.12 10.70 -18.85
N SER A 66 6.42 10.41 -19.92
CA SER A 66 5.70 9.13 -20.07
C SER A 66 6.62 7.91 -20.04
N GLU A 67 7.86 8.04 -20.51
CA GLU A 67 8.85 6.94 -20.51
C GLU A 67 9.25 6.56 -19.08
N TRP A 68 9.59 7.56 -18.24
CA TRP A 68 9.94 7.33 -16.84
C TRP A 68 8.75 6.82 -16.04
N PHE A 69 7.57 7.37 -16.31
CA PHE A 69 6.35 6.87 -15.69
C PHE A 69 6.09 5.39 -15.99
N LEU A 70 6.21 4.98 -17.26
CA LEU A 70 5.99 3.59 -17.68
C LEU A 70 7.04 2.62 -17.14
N LEU A 71 8.26 3.10 -16.86
CA LEU A 71 9.25 2.32 -16.13
C LEU A 71 8.85 2.13 -14.67
N GLY A 72 8.47 3.22 -13.99
CA GLY A 72 8.03 3.17 -12.60
C GLY A 72 6.77 2.32 -12.39
N LEU A 73 5.84 2.31 -13.35
CA LEU A 73 4.62 1.51 -13.31
C LEU A 73 4.87 -0.01 -13.21
N LYS A 74 6.03 -0.49 -13.68
CA LYS A 74 6.42 -1.90 -13.57
C LYS A 74 6.93 -2.27 -12.19
N GLU A 75 7.45 -1.30 -11.46
CA GLU A 75 8.07 -1.50 -10.15
C GLU A 75 7.12 -1.19 -9.00
N GLU A 76 6.24 -0.22 -9.21
CA GLU A 76 5.33 0.25 -8.17
C GLU A 76 3.90 0.43 -8.67
N LYS A 77 2.94 0.05 -7.81
CA LYS A 77 1.51 0.27 -8.01
C LYS A 77 1.06 1.45 -7.17
N PHE A 78 0.33 2.38 -7.77
CA PHE A 78 -0.29 3.51 -7.11
C PHE A 78 -1.80 3.29 -6.92
N ASP A 79 -2.38 3.98 -5.94
CA ASP A 79 -3.83 3.92 -5.68
C ASP A 79 -4.59 4.91 -6.56
N LEU A 80 -3.91 5.99 -6.96
CA LEU A 80 -4.46 7.06 -7.80
C LEU A 80 -3.42 7.52 -8.81
N TYR A 81 -3.86 7.68 -10.05
CA TYR A 81 -3.06 8.23 -11.15
C TYR A 81 -3.67 9.56 -11.60
N ILE A 82 -2.85 10.59 -11.64
CA ILE A 82 -3.18 11.92 -12.15
C ILE A 82 -2.31 12.14 -13.39
N LEU A 83 -2.93 12.39 -14.53
CA LEU A 83 -2.24 12.44 -15.81
C LEU A 83 -2.61 13.74 -16.56
N ASP A 84 -1.63 14.40 -17.15
CA ASP A 84 -1.95 15.31 -18.24
C ASP A 84 -2.32 14.50 -19.49
N ALA A 85 -3.26 15.02 -20.27
CA ALA A 85 -3.74 14.38 -21.49
C ALA A 85 -2.76 14.57 -22.65
N GLU A 86 -2.08 15.72 -22.73
CA GLU A 86 -1.20 16.08 -23.84
C GLU A 86 0.22 16.34 -23.36
N MET A 87 1.13 15.48 -23.81
CA MET A 87 2.54 15.54 -23.46
C MET A 87 3.40 15.07 -24.65
N PRO A 88 4.67 15.49 -24.74
CA PRO A 88 5.61 14.94 -25.71
C PRO A 88 5.78 13.41 -25.55
N GLY A 89 5.97 12.73 -26.68
CA GLY A 89 6.11 11.27 -26.70
C GLY A 89 4.75 10.57 -26.63
N LYS A 90 4.54 9.70 -25.62
CA LYS A 90 3.21 9.11 -25.38
C LYS A 90 2.35 10.09 -24.61
N ASN A 91 1.16 10.37 -25.16
CA ASN A 91 0.19 11.20 -24.48
C ASN A 91 -0.46 10.47 -23.28
N GLY A 92 -1.14 11.22 -22.41
CA GLY A 92 -1.76 10.64 -21.21
C GLY A 92 -2.79 9.55 -21.48
N ILE A 93 -3.47 9.58 -22.63
CA ILE A 93 -4.45 8.55 -23.01
C ILE A 93 -3.73 7.22 -23.32
N GLU A 94 -2.60 7.27 -24.03
CA GLU A 94 -1.79 6.09 -24.30
C GLU A 94 -1.20 5.51 -23.01
N VAL A 95 -0.76 6.38 -22.10
CA VAL A 95 -0.30 5.98 -20.76
C VAL A 95 -1.42 5.30 -19.98
N ALA A 96 -2.63 5.85 -19.98
CA ALA A 96 -3.78 5.24 -19.32
C ALA A 96 -4.14 3.87 -19.88
N ARG A 97 -4.00 3.66 -21.19
CA ARG A 97 -4.17 2.33 -21.80
C ARG A 97 -3.16 1.32 -21.26
N GLU A 98 -1.91 1.72 -21.04
CA GLU A 98 -0.91 0.83 -20.42
C GLU A 98 -1.24 0.55 -18.95
N ILE A 99 -1.70 1.55 -18.18
CA ILE A 99 -2.18 1.34 -16.81
C ILE A 99 -3.33 0.32 -16.80
N ARG A 100 -4.32 0.45 -17.70
CA ARG A 100 -5.48 -0.42 -17.77
C ARG A 100 -5.14 -1.86 -18.12
N LYS A 101 -4.11 -2.11 -18.93
CA LYS A 101 -3.62 -3.47 -19.22
C LYS A 101 -3.10 -4.19 -17.97
N LEU A 102 -2.45 -3.46 -17.07
CA LEU A 102 -1.88 -4.01 -15.85
C LEU A 102 -2.88 -4.00 -14.68
N TYR A 103 -3.70 -2.95 -14.62
CA TYR A 103 -4.56 -2.64 -13.47
C TYR A 103 -5.91 -2.08 -13.93
N PRO A 104 -6.87 -2.94 -14.31
CA PRO A 104 -8.16 -2.49 -14.91
C PRO A 104 -9.00 -1.57 -14.02
N GLU A 105 -8.95 -1.76 -12.69
CA GLU A 105 -9.85 -1.10 -11.73
C GLU A 105 -9.25 0.14 -11.04
N LEU A 106 -8.02 0.54 -11.42
CA LEU A 106 -7.39 1.67 -10.76
C LEU A 106 -8.01 3.02 -11.13
N ILE A 107 -7.88 3.98 -10.24
CA ILE A 107 -8.47 5.31 -10.40
C ILE A 107 -7.52 6.18 -11.21
N ILE A 108 -8.04 6.73 -12.32
CA ILE A 108 -7.32 7.67 -13.20
C ILE A 108 -8.10 8.97 -13.26
N ILE A 109 -7.40 10.10 -13.04
CA ILE A 109 -7.90 11.46 -13.20
C ILE A 109 -7.05 12.15 -14.26
N TYR A 110 -7.67 12.88 -15.16
CA TYR A 110 -6.94 13.79 -16.05
C TYR A 110 -7.02 15.22 -15.53
N ILE A 111 -5.89 15.91 -15.59
CA ILE A 111 -5.76 17.35 -15.34
C ILE A 111 -5.10 17.95 -16.58
N THR A 112 -5.83 18.73 -17.36
CA THR A 112 -5.33 19.23 -18.65
C THR A 112 -6.06 20.48 -19.12
N ASN A 113 -5.42 21.24 -19.99
CA ASN A 113 -6.07 22.34 -20.72
C ASN A 113 -6.77 21.86 -22.01
N HIS A 114 -6.53 20.62 -22.45
CA HIS A 114 -6.94 20.11 -23.75
C HIS A 114 -8.22 19.29 -23.64
N LEU A 115 -9.36 19.96 -23.82
CA LEU A 115 -10.70 19.34 -23.75
C LEU A 115 -11.01 18.36 -24.90
N ASN A 116 -10.23 18.38 -25.97
CA ASN A 116 -10.43 17.51 -27.13
C ASN A 116 -10.27 16.01 -26.81
N TYR A 117 -9.50 15.68 -25.80
CA TYR A 117 -9.27 14.29 -25.37
C TYR A 117 -10.35 13.73 -24.44
N ALA A 118 -11.36 14.53 -24.09
CA ALA A 118 -12.39 14.09 -23.13
C ALA A 118 -13.17 12.86 -23.61
N VAL A 119 -13.39 12.71 -24.91
CA VAL A 119 -14.09 11.57 -25.51
C VAL A 119 -13.21 10.31 -25.41
N GLU A 120 -11.93 10.42 -25.75
CA GLU A 120 -10.95 9.31 -25.67
C GLU A 120 -10.69 8.91 -24.21
N ALA A 121 -10.67 9.88 -23.29
CA ALA A 121 -10.54 9.63 -21.86
C ALA A 121 -11.67 8.75 -21.31
N TYR A 122 -12.88 8.88 -21.87
CA TYR A 122 -14.00 8.01 -21.52
C TYR A 122 -13.76 6.55 -21.90
N GLU A 123 -13.10 6.28 -23.04
CA GLU A 123 -12.77 4.93 -23.49
C GLU A 123 -11.80 4.19 -22.56
N VAL A 124 -10.95 4.92 -21.84
CA VAL A 124 -10.01 4.35 -20.86
C VAL A 124 -10.56 4.29 -19.43
N ASN A 125 -11.89 4.45 -19.29
CA ASN A 125 -12.59 4.40 -18.00
C ASN A 125 -11.99 5.37 -16.97
N THR A 126 -11.87 6.65 -17.37
CA THR A 126 -11.37 7.71 -16.51
C THR A 126 -12.41 8.07 -15.46
N TYR A 127 -11.96 8.23 -14.21
CA TYR A 127 -12.85 8.63 -13.13
C TYR A 127 -13.32 10.07 -13.29
N ARG A 128 -12.40 10.98 -13.64
CA ARG A 128 -12.71 12.40 -13.84
C ARG A 128 -11.72 13.08 -14.79
N TYR A 129 -12.24 14.11 -15.46
CA TYR A 129 -11.48 15.00 -16.33
C TYR A 129 -11.58 16.42 -15.77
N ILE A 130 -10.45 17.07 -15.45
CA ILE A 130 -10.38 18.34 -14.73
C ILE A 130 -9.61 19.36 -15.57
N PRO A 131 -10.22 20.48 -15.97
CA PRO A 131 -9.50 21.59 -16.60
C PRO A 131 -8.50 22.23 -15.63
N LYS A 132 -7.26 22.52 -16.10
CA LYS A 132 -6.20 23.14 -15.28
C LYS A 132 -6.59 24.49 -14.68
N ASP A 133 -7.50 25.25 -15.34
CA ASP A 133 -8.03 26.53 -14.85
C ASP A 133 -8.98 26.40 -13.65
N GLN A 134 -9.57 25.21 -13.43
CA GLN A 134 -10.47 24.90 -12.30
C GLN A 134 -9.87 23.91 -11.31
N LEU A 135 -8.53 23.79 -11.31
CA LEU A 135 -7.79 22.72 -10.68
C LEU A 135 -8.16 22.50 -9.21
N LYS A 136 -7.99 23.52 -8.36
CA LYS A 136 -8.11 23.35 -6.90
C LYS A 136 -9.50 22.89 -6.48
N ASP A 137 -10.52 23.58 -6.93
CA ASP A 137 -11.90 23.33 -6.51
C ASP A 137 -12.41 21.99 -7.02
N ARG A 138 -12.13 21.68 -8.28
CA ARG A 138 -12.53 20.41 -8.91
C ARG A 138 -11.78 19.22 -8.32
N LEU A 139 -10.49 19.39 -8.02
CA LEU A 139 -9.67 18.33 -7.47
C LEU A 139 -10.12 18.01 -6.04
N TYR A 140 -10.42 19.01 -5.21
CA TYR A 140 -10.94 18.81 -3.87
C TYR A 140 -12.28 18.06 -3.87
N LEU A 141 -13.22 18.47 -4.71
CA LEU A 141 -14.49 17.76 -4.89
C LEU A 141 -14.31 16.30 -5.35
N THR A 142 -13.30 16.09 -6.21
CA THR A 142 -12.97 14.75 -6.72
C THR A 142 -12.39 13.89 -5.62
N TYR A 143 -11.48 14.42 -4.82
CA TYR A 143 -10.89 13.71 -3.69
C TYR A 143 -11.92 13.42 -2.60
N ASP A 144 -12.84 14.34 -2.29
CA ASP A 144 -13.92 14.08 -1.33
C ASP A 144 -14.78 12.88 -1.75
N ALA A 145 -15.06 12.76 -3.05
CA ALA A 145 -15.81 11.62 -3.58
C ALA A 145 -14.99 10.31 -3.61
N LEU A 146 -13.68 10.40 -3.84
CA LEU A 146 -12.79 9.24 -3.94
C LEU A 146 -12.27 8.75 -2.60
N LEU A 147 -12.18 9.61 -1.59
CA LEU A 147 -11.54 9.30 -0.32
C LEU A 147 -12.08 8.03 0.34
N PRO A 148 -13.41 7.77 0.37
CA PRO A 148 -13.93 6.52 0.91
C PRO A 148 -13.43 5.28 0.16
N ALA A 149 -13.33 5.34 -1.18
CA ALA A 149 -12.84 4.24 -2.00
C ALA A 149 -11.32 4.05 -1.85
N LEU A 150 -10.55 5.15 -1.81
CA LEU A 150 -9.09 5.11 -1.58
C LEU A 150 -8.74 4.59 -0.19
N MET A 151 -9.62 4.77 0.78
CA MET A 151 -9.46 4.26 2.14
C MET A 151 -10.08 2.88 2.36
N ALA A 152 -11.03 2.47 1.52
CA ALA A 152 -11.64 1.15 1.53
C ALA A 152 -10.72 0.15 0.81
N ARG A 153 -9.54 -0.12 1.38
CA ARG A 153 -8.71 -1.21 0.86
C ARG A 153 -9.40 -2.54 1.15
N GLU A 154 -9.31 -3.47 0.21
CA GLU A 154 -9.69 -4.85 0.48
C GLU A 154 -8.84 -5.37 1.64
N GLU A 155 -9.44 -5.44 2.80
CA GLU A 155 -8.82 -6.04 3.96
C GLU A 155 -8.67 -7.54 3.69
N LYS A 156 -7.42 -7.99 3.59
CA LYS A 156 -7.12 -9.41 3.43
C LYS A 156 -7.32 -10.11 4.76
N TYR A 157 -7.94 -11.27 4.70
CA TYR A 157 -8.18 -12.10 5.88
C TYR A 157 -7.48 -13.45 5.74
N TYR A 158 -6.83 -13.90 6.79
CA TYR A 158 -6.47 -15.29 6.95
C TYR A 158 -7.68 -16.05 7.50
N ILE A 159 -8.10 -17.11 6.80
CA ILE A 159 -9.32 -17.85 7.13
C ILE A 159 -8.94 -19.18 7.77
N ILE A 160 -9.29 -19.34 9.04
CA ILE A 160 -9.08 -20.57 9.80
C ILE A 160 -10.41 -21.33 9.86
N LYS A 161 -10.42 -22.54 9.29
CA LYS A 161 -11.58 -23.44 9.32
C LYS A 161 -11.37 -24.48 10.43
N LYS A 162 -12.13 -24.38 11.50
CA LYS A 162 -12.27 -25.40 12.55
C LYS A 162 -13.53 -26.26 12.29
N ARG A 163 -13.68 -27.41 12.92
CA ARG A 163 -14.81 -28.33 12.66
C ARG A 163 -16.21 -27.68 12.75
N SER A 164 -16.39 -26.71 13.62
CA SER A 164 -17.67 -26.04 13.90
C SER A 164 -17.62 -24.52 13.76
N GLU A 165 -16.49 -23.95 13.36
CA GLU A 165 -16.26 -22.51 13.38
C GLU A 165 -15.36 -22.07 12.24
N ILE A 166 -15.64 -20.89 11.69
CA ILE A 166 -14.76 -20.20 10.75
C ILE A 166 -14.31 -18.92 11.44
N GLU A 167 -13.00 -18.81 11.67
CA GLU A 167 -12.38 -17.61 12.20
C GLU A 167 -11.70 -16.85 11.07
N LYS A 168 -11.89 -15.53 11.02
CA LYS A 168 -11.25 -14.64 10.07
C LYS A 168 -10.35 -13.68 10.84
N ILE A 169 -9.06 -13.69 10.52
CA ILE A 169 -8.09 -12.78 11.11
C ILE A 169 -7.64 -11.82 10.01
N ALA A 170 -7.91 -10.53 10.17
CA ALA A 170 -7.42 -9.53 9.25
C ALA A 170 -5.88 -9.52 9.23
N TYR A 171 -5.27 -9.39 8.04
CA TYR A 171 -3.79 -9.34 7.95
C TYR A 171 -3.23 -8.16 8.72
N SER A 172 -3.95 -7.04 8.74
CA SER A 172 -3.62 -5.85 9.53
C SER A 172 -3.62 -6.09 11.04
N ASP A 173 -4.35 -7.10 11.52
CA ASP A 173 -4.44 -7.44 12.93
C ASP A 173 -3.42 -8.50 13.37
N ILE A 174 -2.79 -9.21 12.44
CA ILE A 174 -1.76 -10.21 12.76
C ILE A 174 -0.46 -9.47 13.09
N PHE A 175 0.05 -9.65 14.30
CA PHE A 175 1.33 -9.10 14.72
C PHE A 175 2.49 -9.99 14.29
N TYR A 176 2.37 -11.28 14.57
CA TYR A 176 3.31 -12.32 14.15
C TYR A 176 2.69 -13.71 14.26
N VAL A 177 3.34 -14.68 13.63
CA VAL A 177 3.02 -16.09 13.76
C VAL A 177 4.24 -16.81 14.35
N LYS A 178 4.05 -17.57 15.42
CA LYS A 178 5.10 -18.33 16.09
C LYS A 178 4.86 -19.83 15.95
N LYS A 179 5.94 -20.60 15.89
CA LYS A 179 5.89 -22.07 15.92
C LYS A 179 5.84 -22.56 17.36
N GLU A 180 4.88 -23.41 17.68
CA GLU A 180 4.80 -24.10 18.98
C GLU A 180 4.64 -25.60 18.76
N GLY A 181 5.74 -26.34 18.81
CA GLY A 181 5.76 -27.78 18.59
C GLY A 181 5.29 -28.18 17.19
N LYS A 182 4.12 -28.82 17.08
CA LYS A 182 3.47 -29.22 15.82
C LYS A 182 2.45 -28.20 15.31
N ASN A 183 2.25 -27.13 16.05
CA ASN A 183 1.30 -26.07 15.74
C ASN A 183 2.03 -24.77 15.37
N VAL A 184 1.30 -23.88 14.76
CA VAL A 184 1.63 -22.45 14.66
C VAL A 184 0.56 -21.65 15.40
N VAL A 185 0.97 -20.55 16.02
CA VAL A 185 0.10 -19.66 16.79
C VAL A 185 0.13 -18.29 16.15
N PHE A 186 -1.01 -17.83 15.68
CA PHE A 186 -1.22 -16.45 15.24
C PHE A 186 -1.40 -15.59 16.48
N VAL A 187 -0.55 -14.60 16.65
CA VAL A 187 -0.67 -13.57 17.69
C VAL A 187 -1.24 -12.34 17.02
N HIS A 188 -2.47 -11.97 17.37
CA HIS A 188 -3.21 -10.92 16.71
C HIS A 188 -3.97 -10.04 17.71
N ARG A 189 -4.57 -8.96 17.22
CA ARG A 189 -5.23 -7.93 18.05
C ARG A 189 -6.24 -8.48 19.06
N ASN A 190 -6.96 -9.54 18.68
CA ASN A 190 -8.03 -10.12 19.50
C ASN A 190 -7.55 -11.32 20.37
N GLY A 191 -6.27 -11.65 20.37
CA GLY A 191 -5.69 -12.72 21.16
C GLY A 191 -4.76 -13.65 20.38
N GLU A 192 -4.79 -14.95 20.71
CA GLU A 192 -3.98 -15.96 20.06
C GLU A 192 -4.85 -17.06 19.48
N THR A 193 -4.54 -17.49 18.24
CA THR A 193 -5.22 -18.61 17.60
C THR A 193 -4.19 -19.63 17.13
N SER A 194 -4.34 -20.87 17.62
CA SER A 194 -3.46 -21.99 17.28
C SER A 194 -4.08 -22.90 16.24
N ILE A 195 -3.26 -23.29 15.24
CA ILE A 195 -3.62 -24.28 14.23
C ILE A 195 -2.49 -25.28 14.01
N ARG A 196 -2.84 -26.47 13.52
CA ARG A 196 -1.85 -27.51 13.24
C ARG A 196 -1.37 -27.39 11.79
N GLU A 197 -0.40 -26.53 11.60
CA GLU A 197 0.24 -26.29 10.30
C GLU A 197 1.73 -25.99 10.48
N SER A 198 2.46 -25.92 9.36
CA SER A 198 3.85 -25.48 9.37
C SER A 198 3.95 -23.99 9.11
N LEU A 199 4.99 -23.34 9.64
CA LEU A 199 5.24 -21.92 9.41
C LEU A 199 5.45 -21.60 7.92
N SER A 200 6.09 -22.51 7.19
CA SER A 200 6.30 -22.36 5.75
C SER A 200 5.01 -22.47 4.92
N THR A 201 4.01 -23.24 5.41
CA THR A 201 2.68 -23.28 4.80
C THR A 201 1.98 -21.94 4.98
N ILE A 202 2.01 -21.41 6.21
CA ILE A 202 1.38 -20.12 6.53
C ILE A 202 2.00 -18.98 5.73
N GLU A 203 3.33 -18.94 5.61
CA GLU A 203 4.01 -17.93 4.78
C GLU A 203 3.52 -17.93 3.33
N LYS A 204 3.41 -19.14 2.73
CA LYS A 204 2.91 -19.28 1.36
C LYS A 204 1.45 -18.89 1.21
N GLU A 205 0.61 -19.21 2.20
CA GLU A 205 -0.82 -18.89 2.18
C GLU A 205 -1.08 -17.40 2.39
N LEU A 206 -0.33 -16.75 3.29
CA LEU A 206 -0.39 -15.30 3.48
C LEU A 206 0.04 -14.58 2.20
N ASN A 207 1.04 -15.09 1.48
CA ASN A 207 1.53 -14.57 0.19
C ASN A 207 1.55 -13.03 0.16
N SER A 208 2.15 -12.42 1.15
CA SER A 208 2.22 -10.97 1.33
C SER A 208 3.63 -10.53 1.70
N LYS A 209 4.10 -9.45 1.06
CA LYS A 209 5.39 -8.82 1.36
C LYS A 209 5.47 -8.25 2.79
N ASP A 210 4.31 -8.10 3.44
CA ASP A 210 4.24 -7.59 4.81
C ASP A 210 4.69 -8.63 5.85
N PHE A 211 4.76 -9.91 5.47
CA PHE A 211 5.16 -10.99 6.36
C PHE A 211 6.53 -11.54 5.99
N ILE A 212 7.47 -11.49 6.92
CA ILE A 212 8.84 -11.98 6.73
C ILE A 212 9.20 -13.04 7.77
N ILE A 213 9.91 -14.08 7.35
CA ILE A 213 10.53 -15.04 8.29
C ILE A 213 11.71 -14.32 8.96
N VAL A 214 11.65 -14.22 10.29
CA VAL A 214 12.72 -13.60 11.09
C VAL A 214 13.68 -14.64 11.67
N ASP A 215 13.15 -15.82 11.94
CA ASP A 215 13.95 -17.00 12.28
C ASP A 215 13.17 -18.29 11.97
N ARG A 216 13.71 -19.46 12.40
CA ARG A 216 13.10 -20.78 12.16
C ARG A 216 11.74 -20.98 12.84
N GLY A 217 11.38 -20.13 13.78
CA GLY A 217 10.19 -20.24 14.60
C GLY A 217 9.21 -19.08 14.47
N TYR A 218 9.56 -17.99 13.72
CA TYR A 218 8.78 -16.77 13.71
C TYR A 218 8.62 -16.17 12.33
N LEU A 219 7.38 -15.77 12.02
CA LEU A 219 6.99 -15.00 10.86
C LEU A 219 6.39 -13.68 11.38
N ALA A 220 7.06 -12.55 11.14
CA ALA A 220 6.64 -11.26 11.64
C ALA A 220 5.93 -10.42 10.56
N ASN A 221 4.91 -9.69 10.96
CA ASN A 221 4.32 -8.65 10.13
C ASN A 221 5.13 -7.37 10.29
N ILE A 222 5.85 -6.96 9.23
CA ILE A 222 6.77 -5.81 9.27
C ILE A 222 6.05 -4.49 9.59
N LYS A 223 4.75 -4.38 9.33
CA LYS A 223 3.94 -3.20 9.68
C LYS A 223 3.84 -2.97 11.19
N HIS A 224 4.08 -4.00 11.99
CA HIS A 224 4.06 -3.93 13.45
C HIS A 224 5.46 -3.98 14.07
N VAL A 225 6.52 -4.07 13.25
CA VAL A 225 7.91 -4.14 13.71
C VAL A 225 8.50 -2.75 13.77
N MET A 226 8.84 -2.25 14.97
CA MET A 226 9.54 -0.96 15.13
C MET A 226 11.06 -1.06 14.98
N LYS A 227 11.65 -2.19 15.39
CA LYS A 227 13.11 -2.37 15.39
C LYS A 227 13.48 -3.84 15.35
N MET A 228 14.36 -4.19 14.43
CA MET A 228 15.05 -5.48 14.42
C MET A 228 16.53 -5.27 14.75
N ILE A 229 17.07 -6.07 15.69
CA ILE A 229 18.47 -6.02 16.06
C ILE A 229 19.03 -7.44 15.87
N GLU A 230 19.99 -7.58 14.97
CA GLU A 230 20.79 -8.80 14.87
C GLU A 230 21.96 -8.70 15.86
N LYS A 231 21.97 -9.55 16.86
CA LYS A 231 23.12 -9.68 17.79
C LYS A 231 24.09 -10.70 17.20
N ASN A 232 25.14 -10.24 16.56
CA ASN A 232 26.30 -11.09 16.29
C ASN A 232 26.94 -11.49 17.61
N MET A 233 26.93 -12.78 17.92
CA MET A 233 27.74 -13.29 19.03
C MET A 233 29.21 -13.09 18.71
N VAL A 234 29.87 -12.18 19.42
CA VAL A 234 31.33 -12.14 19.49
C VAL A 234 31.75 -13.42 20.14
N LYS A 235 32.33 -14.35 19.38
CA LYS A 235 33.05 -15.50 19.93
C LYS A 235 34.27 -14.94 20.66
N ASN A 236 34.22 -14.84 21.95
CA ASN A 236 35.45 -14.74 22.76
C ASN A 236 36.16 -16.10 22.65
N TYR A 237 37.33 -16.10 21.99
CA TYR A 237 38.31 -17.15 22.01
C TYR A 237 39.15 -17.03 23.30
#